data_e83a38e4c79675cbda639217e81c7876
#
_entry.id   e83a38e4c79675cbda639217e81c7876
#
_cell.length_a   1.000
_cell.length_b   1.000
_cell.length_c   1.000
_cell.angle_alpha   90.00
_cell.angle_beta   90.00
_cell.angle_gamma   90.00
#
_symmetry.space_group_name_H-M   'P 1'
#
loop_
_entity.id
_entity.type
_entity.pdbx_description
1 polymer ?
#
loop_
_entity_poly.entity_id
_entity_poly.type
_entity_poly.pdbx_seq_one_letter_code
_entity_poly.pdbx_strand_id
1 'polypeptide(L)'
;MKNRLPRNLINSFAAIYILLLNGCGNFSPANEIPPVKNFNIKQYMGKWYEIARLPHNFEVDVTDAQAVYTLQDDGTVIVENSGMKNHVRTSAHAIARSVTPGSEIGELEVSFFYPFYTMYKIIYLDKDYTLAIVTGNSMDYVWILSRKKVISKNELDMCLKMLEKWGYAIKLLQYPTGEIMNIAQ
;
A
#
# COMPACT_ATOMS: atom_id res chain seq x y z
N MET A 1 39.25 -35.13 27.15
CA MET A 1 37.80 -34.90 27.13
C MET A 1 37.51 -33.88 26.05
N LYS A 2 36.93 -34.29 24.92
CA LYS A 2 36.62 -33.44 23.75
C LYS A 2 35.19 -32.95 23.90
N ASN A 3 35.01 -31.64 24.19
CA ASN A 3 33.71 -31.00 24.17
C ASN A 3 33.28 -30.80 22.72
N ARG A 4 32.26 -31.54 22.28
CA ARG A 4 31.55 -31.27 21.01
C ARG A 4 30.45 -30.24 21.29
N LEU A 5 30.53 -29.07 20.68
CA LEU A 5 29.46 -28.11 20.58
C LEU A 5 28.32 -28.68 19.71
N PRO A 6 27.03 -28.41 20.04
CA PRO A 6 25.91 -28.87 19.23
C PRO A 6 25.78 -28.07 17.93
N ARG A 7 25.85 -28.78 16.82
CA ARG A 7 25.63 -28.31 15.44
C ARG A 7 24.11 -28.28 15.17
N ASN A 8 23.33 -27.36 15.68
CA ASN A 8 21.94 -27.14 15.21
C ASN A 8 21.43 -25.78 15.62
N LEU A 9 21.94 -24.69 15.01
CA LEU A 9 21.34 -23.33 15.13
C LEU A 9 21.70 -22.42 13.93
N ILE A 10 21.84 -22.99 12.74
CA ILE A 10 22.05 -22.19 11.51
C ILE A 10 21.22 -22.84 10.40
N ASN A 11 19.89 -22.74 10.46
CA ASN A 11 19.05 -23.12 9.30
C ASN A 11 17.65 -22.48 9.33
N SER A 12 17.47 -21.28 9.88
CA SER A 12 16.16 -20.61 9.83
C SER A 12 16.16 -19.23 9.17
N PHE A 13 17.31 -18.71 8.75
CA PHE A 13 17.39 -17.39 8.07
C PHE A 13 17.73 -17.46 6.58
N ALA A 14 18.00 -18.64 6.03
CA ALA A 14 18.38 -18.79 4.62
C ALA A 14 17.20 -18.92 3.65
N ALA A 15 16.00 -19.16 4.12
CA ALA A 15 14.83 -19.39 3.24
C ALA A 15 14.15 -18.11 2.74
N ILE A 16 14.46 -16.94 3.30
CA ILE A 16 13.87 -15.65 2.89
C ILE A 16 14.69 -14.97 1.78
N TYR A 17 15.92 -15.40 1.52
CA TYR A 17 16.85 -14.72 0.62
C TYR A 17 16.79 -15.15 -0.86
N ILE A 18 16.02 -16.19 -1.21
CA ILE A 18 16.01 -16.75 -2.58
C ILE A 18 14.87 -16.17 -3.46
N LEU A 19 13.93 -15.43 -2.92
CA LEU A 19 12.81 -14.87 -3.69
C LEU A 19 13.08 -13.48 -4.31
N LEU A 20 14.26 -12.89 -4.11
CA LEU A 20 14.58 -11.54 -4.59
C LEU A 20 15.56 -11.50 -5.78
N LEU A 21 15.99 -12.63 -6.34
CA LEU A 21 16.98 -12.65 -7.45
C LEU A 21 16.41 -13.07 -8.81
N ASN A 22 15.12 -13.16 -9.01
CA ASN A 22 14.55 -13.26 -10.35
C ASN A 22 14.36 -11.86 -10.95
N GLY A 23 15.46 -11.17 -11.19
CA GLY A 23 15.55 -9.96 -11.99
C GLY A 23 15.47 -10.22 -13.50
N CYS A 24 14.58 -11.07 -13.96
CA CYS A 24 14.03 -10.98 -15.30
C CYS A 24 12.89 -9.98 -15.20
N GLY A 25 12.96 -8.88 -15.96
CA GLY A 25 11.95 -7.85 -16.00
C GLY A 25 10.57 -8.46 -16.30
N ASN A 26 9.89 -8.90 -15.25
CA ASN A 26 8.52 -9.36 -15.34
C ASN A 26 7.70 -8.14 -15.69
N PHE A 27 7.28 -8.12 -16.95
CA PHE A 27 6.31 -7.20 -17.49
C PHE A 27 5.02 -7.36 -16.65
N SER A 28 4.84 -6.47 -15.67
CA SER A 28 3.62 -6.45 -14.86
C SER A 28 2.66 -5.45 -15.47
N PRO A 29 1.40 -5.83 -15.78
CA PRO A 29 0.38 -4.87 -16.23
C PRO A 29 0.25 -3.64 -15.33
N ALA A 30 0.54 -3.77 -14.04
CA ALA A 30 0.58 -2.63 -13.11
C ALA A 30 1.60 -1.55 -13.53
N ASN A 31 2.67 -1.90 -14.23
CA ASN A 31 3.66 -0.94 -14.72
C ASN A 31 3.15 -0.11 -15.90
N GLU A 32 2.16 -0.60 -16.65
CA GLU A 32 1.55 0.11 -17.78
C GLU A 32 0.56 1.19 -17.34
N ILE A 33 0.00 1.09 -16.14
CA ILE A 33 -0.92 2.09 -15.61
C ILE A 33 -0.07 3.30 -15.17
N PRO A 34 -0.21 4.48 -15.83
CA PRO A 34 0.62 5.63 -15.49
C PRO A 34 0.23 6.20 -14.14
N PRO A 35 1.19 6.74 -13.38
CA PRO A 35 0.90 7.54 -12.19
C PRO A 35 0.17 8.84 -12.57
N VAL A 36 -0.56 9.40 -11.62
CA VAL A 36 -1.20 10.71 -11.78
C VAL A 36 -0.14 11.81 -12.00
N LYS A 37 -0.49 12.80 -12.82
CA LYS A 37 0.31 14.01 -13.08
C LYS A 37 -0.24 15.18 -12.28
N ASN A 38 0.54 16.26 -12.18
CA ASN A 38 0.22 17.47 -11.40
C ASN A 38 -0.02 17.13 -9.92
N PHE A 39 0.74 16.16 -9.41
CA PHE A 39 0.65 15.70 -8.04
C PHE A 39 1.34 16.66 -7.08
N ASN A 40 0.61 17.13 -6.08
CA ASN A 40 1.14 17.94 -5.01
C ASN A 40 1.29 17.10 -3.74
N ILE A 41 2.53 16.76 -3.39
CA ILE A 41 2.81 15.92 -2.23
C ILE A 41 2.28 16.53 -0.93
N LYS A 42 2.31 17.86 -0.77
CA LYS A 42 1.83 18.54 0.45
C LYS A 42 0.33 18.37 0.66
N GLN A 43 -0.47 18.40 -0.44
CA GLN A 43 -1.92 18.17 -0.38
C GLN A 43 -2.25 16.69 -0.08
N TYR A 44 -1.36 15.78 -0.46
CA TYR A 44 -1.55 14.35 -0.21
C TYR A 44 -1.28 13.96 1.24
N MET A 45 -0.55 14.77 2.01
CA MET A 45 -0.22 14.48 3.41
C MET A 45 -1.46 14.39 4.31
N GLY A 46 -1.25 13.89 5.53
CA GLY A 46 -2.27 13.69 6.54
C GLY A 46 -2.90 12.30 6.48
N LYS A 47 -4.11 12.18 7.00
CA LYS A 47 -4.78 10.88 7.22
C LYS A 47 -5.54 10.42 5.99
N TRP A 48 -5.41 9.11 5.71
CA TRP A 48 -6.19 8.36 4.74
C TRP A 48 -6.75 7.10 5.40
N TYR A 49 -8.01 6.78 5.15
CA TYR A 49 -8.64 5.52 5.53
C TYR A 49 -8.58 4.56 4.35
N GLU A 50 -8.31 3.31 4.65
CA GLU A 50 -8.34 2.25 3.66
C GLU A 50 -9.77 1.75 3.50
N ILE A 51 -10.33 1.98 2.31
CA ILE A 51 -11.70 1.58 1.95
C ILE A 51 -11.70 0.14 1.46
N ALA A 52 -10.76 -0.20 0.57
CA ALA A 52 -10.60 -1.55 0.06
C ALA A 52 -9.15 -1.84 -0.31
N ARG A 53 -8.78 -3.12 -0.30
CA ARG A 53 -7.49 -3.63 -0.77
C ARG A 53 -7.62 -5.02 -1.37
N LEU A 54 -6.67 -5.42 -2.21
CA LEU A 54 -6.44 -6.85 -2.46
C LEU A 54 -5.76 -7.50 -1.26
N PRO A 55 -6.05 -8.79 -0.98
CA PRO A 55 -5.45 -9.50 0.14
C PRO A 55 -3.94 -9.65 -0.04
N HIS A 56 -3.18 -9.34 1.00
CA HIS A 56 -1.73 -9.57 1.06
C HIS A 56 -1.28 -9.94 2.47
N ASN A 57 -0.15 -10.63 2.58
CA ASN A 57 0.26 -11.33 3.80
C ASN A 57 0.56 -10.42 5.01
N PHE A 58 0.90 -9.16 4.79
CA PHE A 58 1.31 -8.26 5.88
C PHE A 58 0.13 -7.52 6.55
N GLU A 59 -1.08 -7.56 5.95
CA GLU A 59 -2.29 -6.94 6.52
C GLU A 59 -3.43 -7.95 6.75
N VAL A 60 -3.07 -9.25 6.93
CA VAL A 60 -4.07 -10.28 7.23
C VAL A 60 -4.80 -9.95 8.52
N ASP A 61 -6.14 -9.97 8.46
CA ASP A 61 -7.06 -9.70 9.59
C ASP A 61 -6.95 -8.30 10.20
N VAL A 62 -6.36 -7.34 9.48
CA VAL A 62 -6.36 -5.93 9.92
C VAL A 62 -7.65 -5.27 9.46
N THR A 63 -8.40 -4.73 10.43
CA THR A 63 -9.59 -3.90 10.23
C THR A 63 -9.32 -2.46 10.65
N ASP A 64 -10.22 -1.52 10.32
CA ASP A 64 -10.05 -0.10 10.65
C ASP A 64 -8.70 0.47 10.21
N ALA A 65 -8.22 0.00 9.04
CA ALA A 65 -6.92 0.35 8.51
C ALA A 65 -6.88 1.80 8.06
N GLN A 66 -5.81 2.47 8.44
CA GLN A 66 -5.56 3.87 8.06
C GLN A 66 -4.06 4.13 7.95
N ALA A 67 -3.71 5.13 7.14
CA ALA A 67 -2.35 5.65 7.02
C ALA A 67 -2.31 7.14 7.36
N VAL A 68 -1.25 7.58 8.01
CA VAL A 68 -0.94 9.00 8.23
C VAL A 68 0.40 9.29 7.56
N TYR A 69 0.41 10.27 6.67
CA TYR A 69 1.61 10.71 5.96
C TYR A 69 2.06 12.07 6.48
N THR A 70 3.35 12.21 6.80
CA THR A 70 3.94 13.45 7.31
C THR A 70 5.19 13.81 6.50
N LEU A 71 5.13 14.89 5.74
CA LEU A 71 6.27 15.40 4.98
C LEU A 71 7.31 16.00 5.91
N GLN A 72 8.57 15.64 5.69
CA GLN A 72 9.74 16.14 6.41
C GLN A 72 10.42 17.25 5.62
N ASP A 73 11.27 18.05 6.28
CA ASP A 73 12.01 19.16 5.67
C ASP A 73 13.00 18.69 4.58
N ASP A 74 13.48 17.45 4.66
CA ASP A 74 14.37 16.84 3.68
C ASP A 74 13.63 16.27 2.45
N GLY A 75 12.27 16.39 2.41
CA GLY A 75 11.44 15.88 1.34
C GLY A 75 11.03 14.42 1.50
N THR A 76 11.48 13.73 2.53
CA THR A 76 10.98 12.40 2.87
C THR A 76 9.57 12.47 3.50
N VAL A 77 8.86 11.36 3.51
CA VAL A 77 7.54 11.24 4.12
C VAL A 77 7.58 10.14 5.16
N ILE A 78 7.26 10.47 6.40
CA ILE A 78 7.00 9.46 7.42
C ILE A 78 5.60 8.90 7.19
N VAL A 79 5.51 7.58 7.14
CA VAL A 79 4.27 6.83 6.98
C VAL A 79 3.99 6.07 8.27
N GLU A 80 2.83 6.30 8.87
CA GLU A 80 2.33 5.52 9.98
C GLU A 80 1.06 4.80 9.55
N ASN A 81 1.16 3.50 9.30
CA ASN A 81 0.01 2.63 9.08
C ASN A 81 -0.49 2.12 10.42
N SER A 82 -1.80 2.14 10.63
CA SER A 82 -2.40 1.57 11.83
C SER A 82 -3.76 0.95 11.55
N GLY A 83 -4.16 0.01 12.41
CA GLY A 83 -5.43 -0.67 12.30
C GLY A 83 -5.70 -1.51 13.54
N MET A 84 -6.77 -2.30 13.51
CA MET A 84 -7.15 -3.23 14.56
C MET A 84 -6.87 -4.66 14.11
N LYS A 85 -6.11 -5.42 14.89
CA LYS A 85 -5.89 -6.85 14.69
C LYS A 85 -6.24 -7.60 15.98
N ASN A 86 -7.19 -8.55 15.91
CA ASN A 86 -7.68 -9.27 17.09
C ASN A 86 -8.12 -8.32 18.21
N HIS A 87 -8.84 -7.25 17.87
CA HIS A 87 -9.29 -6.19 18.80
C HIS A 87 -8.16 -5.38 19.48
N VAL A 88 -6.92 -5.53 19.05
CA VAL A 88 -5.78 -4.75 19.52
C VAL A 88 -5.32 -3.80 18.44
N ARG A 89 -5.10 -2.52 18.78
CA ARG A 89 -4.52 -1.55 17.85
C ARG A 89 -3.07 -1.92 17.54
N THR A 90 -2.75 -1.99 16.27
CA THR A 90 -1.39 -2.23 15.78
C THR A 90 -0.94 -1.05 14.93
N SER A 91 0.37 -0.82 14.82
CA SER A 91 0.95 0.15 13.91
C SER A 91 2.24 -0.36 13.29
N ALA A 92 2.53 0.17 12.11
CA ALA A 92 3.80 -0.04 11.40
C ALA A 92 4.26 1.31 10.84
N HIS A 93 5.57 1.55 10.89
CA HIS A 93 6.17 2.77 10.41
C HIS A 93 7.00 2.49 9.15
N ALA A 94 6.97 3.42 8.21
CA ALA A 94 7.77 3.38 7.00
C ALA A 94 8.26 4.78 6.65
N ILE A 95 9.25 4.84 5.76
CA ILE A 95 9.71 6.07 5.14
C ILE A 95 9.39 5.98 3.65
N ALA A 96 8.78 7.02 3.11
CA ALA A 96 8.55 7.16 1.67
C ALA A 96 9.31 8.37 1.12
N ARG A 97 9.58 8.32 -0.19
CA ARG A 97 10.17 9.43 -0.92
C ARG A 97 9.70 9.42 -2.37
N SER A 98 9.72 10.57 -3.02
CA SER A 98 9.45 10.64 -4.46
C SER A 98 10.53 9.89 -5.23
N VAL A 99 10.12 9.07 -6.21
CA VAL A 99 11.06 8.41 -7.14
C VAL A 99 11.85 9.44 -7.93
N THR A 100 11.21 10.55 -8.32
CA THR A 100 11.86 11.68 -8.98
C THR A 100 11.67 12.93 -8.13
N PRO A 101 12.65 13.32 -7.31
CA PRO A 101 12.54 14.50 -6.45
C PRO A 101 12.19 15.76 -7.24
N GLY A 102 11.25 16.53 -6.73
CA GLY A 102 10.77 17.76 -7.37
C GLY A 102 9.82 17.56 -8.55
N SER A 103 9.48 16.33 -8.92
CA SER A 103 8.46 16.05 -9.94
C SER A 103 7.06 16.17 -9.36
N GLU A 104 6.11 16.53 -10.23
CA GLU A 104 4.67 16.53 -9.93
C GLU A 104 4.02 15.22 -10.41
N ILE A 105 4.67 14.08 -10.12
CA ILE A 105 4.21 12.74 -10.48
C ILE A 105 3.89 11.98 -9.22
N GLY A 106 2.73 11.32 -9.18
CA GLY A 106 2.25 10.53 -8.04
C GLY A 106 2.95 9.18 -7.93
N GLU A 107 4.28 9.17 -7.95
CA GLU A 107 5.10 7.97 -7.86
C GLU A 107 6.11 8.11 -6.72
N LEU A 108 5.93 7.27 -5.70
CA LEU A 108 6.77 7.22 -4.52
C LEU A 108 7.37 5.81 -4.40
N GLU A 109 8.40 5.69 -3.59
CA GLU A 109 8.90 4.42 -3.09
C GLU A 109 8.85 4.42 -1.57
N VAL A 110 8.47 3.29 -0.97
CA VAL A 110 8.22 3.13 0.46
C VAL A 110 9.10 2.03 1.02
N SER A 111 9.70 2.27 2.17
CA SER A 111 10.52 1.31 2.90
C SER A 111 10.00 1.10 4.32
N PHE A 112 9.58 -0.11 4.64
CA PHE A 112 9.33 -0.58 6.01
C PHE A 112 10.59 -1.13 6.66
N PHE A 113 11.59 -1.54 5.86
CA PHE A 113 12.85 -2.11 6.31
C PHE A 113 13.99 -1.58 5.45
N TYR A 114 14.58 -0.47 5.87
CA TYR A 114 15.72 0.12 5.18
C TYR A 114 16.86 -0.90 4.99
N PRO A 115 17.51 -0.99 3.82
CA PRO A 115 17.40 -0.11 2.65
C PRO A 115 16.44 -0.56 1.54
N PHE A 116 15.52 -1.47 1.81
CA PHE A 116 14.63 -2.06 0.81
C PHE A 116 13.41 -1.19 0.57
N TYR A 117 13.26 -0.71 -0.67
CA TYR A 117 12.13 0.10 -1.11
C TYR A 117 11.23 -0.68 -2.06
N THR A 118 9.94 -0.40 -2.01
CA THR A 118 8.94 -0.91 -2.93
C THR A 118 8.15 0.25 -3.53
N MET A 119 7.61 0.05 -4.73
CA MET A 119 6.82 1.06 -5.44
C MET A 119 5.51 1.36 -4.68
N TYR A 120 5.17 2.64 -4.65
CA TYR A 120 3.89 3.18 -4.23
C TYR A 120 3.44 4.18 -5.29
N LYS A 121 2.53 3.75 -6.17
CA LYS A 121 2.10 4.53 -7.33
C LYS A 121 0.64 4.92 -7.19
N ILE A 122 0.36 6.21 -7.19
CA ILE A 122 -0.99 6.76 -7.18
C ILE A 122 -1.47 6.77 -8.62
N ILE A 123 -2.42 5.89 -8.96
CA ILE A 123 -2.95 5.71 -10.32
C ILE A 123 -4.27 6.43 -10.55
N TYR A 124 -4.93 6.86 -9.48
CA TYR A 124 -6.07 7.76 -9.48
C TYR A 124 -6.02 8.66 -8.25
N LEU A 125 -6.36 9.91 -8.43
CA LEU A 125 -6.52 10.89 -7.36
C LEU A 125 -7.59 11.89 -7.82
N ASP A 126 -8.60 12.11 -7.00
CA ASP A 126 -9.59 13.13 -7.30
C ASP A 126 -9.00 14.55 -7.12
N LYS A 127 -9.63 15.53 -7.74
CA LYS A 127 -9.16 16.94 -7.76
C LYS A 127 -9.04 17.55 -6.37
N ASP A 128 -9.84 17.08 -5.41
CA ASP A 128 -9.93 17.61 -4.05
C ASP A 128 -9.04 16.82 -3.06
N TYR A 129 -8.26 15.86 -3.55
CA TYR A 129 -7.37 14.98 -2.76
C TYR A 129 -8.12 14.24 -1.64
N THR A 130 -9.34 13.76 -1.93
CA THR A 130 -10.19 13.06 -0.97
C THR A 130 -10.35 11.57 -1.24
N LEU A 131 -10.11 11.12 -2.48
CA LEU A 131 -10.21 9.73 -2.92
C LEU A 131 -9.04 9.39 -3.83
N ALA A 132 -8.37 8.26 -3.56
CA ALA A 132 -7.21 7.80 -4.32
C ALA A 132 -7.27 6.29 -4.57
N ILE A 133 -6.67 5.86 -5.69
CA ILE A 133 -6.33 4.45 -5.94
C ILE A 133 -4.81 4.37 -6.05
N VAL A 134 -4.23 3.45 -5.29
CA VAL A 134 -2.79 3.24 -5.19
C VAL A 134 -2.45 1.82 -5.56
N THR A 135 -1.35 1.61 -6.28
CA THR A 135 -0.83 0.29 -6.62
C THR A 135 0.63 0.14 -6.22
N GLY A 136 1.04 -1.09 -6.01
CA GLY A 136 2.44 -1.48 -5.85
C GLY A 136 3.11 -1.84 -7.18
N ASN A 137 4.13 -2.68 -7.10
CA ASN A 137 4.90 -3.14 -8.27
C ASN A 137 4.28 -4.34 -9.02
N SER A 138 3.14 -4.86 -8.55
CA SER A 138 2.39 -5.93 -9.23
C SER A 138 0.89 -5.72 -9.09
N MET A 139 0.12 -6.45 -9.91
CA MET A 139 -1.35 -6.45 -9.86
C MET A 139 -1.93 -7.06 -8.57
N ASP A 140 -1.10 -7.67 -7.73
CA ASP A 140 -1.51 -8.22 -6.44
C ASP A 140 -1.68 -7.14 -5.36
N TYR A 141 -1.20 -5.92 -5.63
CA TYR A 141 -1.21 -4.83 -4.66
C TYR A 141 -2.03 -3.67 -5.20
N VAL A 142 -3.17 -3.42 -4.60
CA VAL A 142 -3.99 -2.24 -4.85
C VAL A 142 -4.78 -1.87 -3.60
N TRP A 143 -4.92 -0.56 -3.40
CA TRP A 143 -5.69 0.05 -2.31
C TRP A 143 -6.60 1.14 -2.85
N ILE A 144 -7.82 1.23 -2.32
CA ILE A 144 -8.69 2.39 -2.43
C ILE A 144 -8.60 3.14 -1.11
N LEU A 145 -8.14 4.39 -1.16
CA LEU A 145 -7.94 5.25 0.00
C LEU A 145 -8.89 6.43 -0.03
N SER A 146 -9.39 6.84 1.14
CA SER A 146 -10.27 8.02 1.27
C SER A 146 -9.95 8.85 2.51
N ARG A 147 -10.22 10.16 2.44
CA ARG A 147 -10.20 11.03 3.61
C ARG A 147 -11.38 10.77 4.55
N LYS A 148 -12.43 10.14 4.05
CA LYS A 148 -13.60 9.72 4.83
C LYS A 148 -13.51 8.23 5.13
N LYS A 149 -13.93 7.84 6.33
CA LYS A 149 -13.99 6.44 6.74
C LYS A 149 -15.01 5.63 5.92
N VAL A 150 -16.06 6.31 5.44
CA VAL A 150 -17.11 5.76 4.58
C VAL A 150 -17.22 6.63 3.33
N ILE A 151 -17.26 6.01 2.16
CA ILE A 151 -17.50 6.66 0.87
C ILE A 151 -18.89 6.32 0.34
N SER A 152 -19.39 7.14 -0.59
CA SER A 152 -20.67 6.85 -1.24
C SER A 152 -20.59 5.64 -2.16
N LYS A 153 -21.74 5.03 -2.42
CA LYS A 153 -21.82 3.92 -3.40
C LYS A 153 -21.29 4.35 -4.78
N ASN A 154 -21.59 5.58 -5.22
CA ASN A 154 -21.12 6.08 -6.51
C ASN A 154 -19.60 6.20 -6.58
N GLU A 155 -18.95 6.67 -5.50
CA GLU A 155 -17.48 6.73 -5.41
C GLU A 155 -16.87 5.33 -5.45
N LEU A 156 -17.44 4.39 -4.72
CA LEU A 156 -16.98 2.99 -4.74
C LEU A 156 -17.14 2.36 -6.13
N ASP A 157 -18.35 2.44 -6.73
CA ASP A 157 -18.64 1.88 -8.05
C ASP A 157 -17.71 2.46 -9.13
N MET A 158 -17.37 3.75 -9.04
CA MET A 158 -16.41 4.40 -9.93
C MET A 158 -15.02 3.78 -9.78
N CYS A 159 -14.53 3.62 -8.55
CA CYS A 159 -13.23 2.98 -8.28
C CYS A 159 -13.21 1.54 -8.80
N LEU A 160 -14.25 0.76 -8.52
CA LEU A 160 -14.36 -0.64 -8.96
C LEU A 160 -14.33 -0.76 -10.48
N LYS A 161 -15.05 0.10 -11.21
CA LYS A 161 -15.02 0.15 -12.69
C LYS A 161 -13.63 0.47 -13.23
N MET A 162 -12.90 1.40 -12.59
CA MET A 162 -11.52 1.69 -12.98
C MET A 162 -10.61 0.49 -12.75
N LEU A 163 -10.68 -0.14 -11.58
CA LEU A 163 -9.88 -1.32 -11.24
C LEU A 163 -10.17 -2.48 -12.20
N GLU A 164 -11.44 -2.74 -12.51
CA GLU A 164 -11.83 -3.78 -13.47
C GLU A 164 -11.27 -3.49 -14.86
N LYS A 165 -11.38 -2.24 -15.35
CA LYS A 165 -10.81 -1.81 -16.62
C LYS A 165 -9.30 -2.01 -16.68
N TRP A 166 -8.59 -1.82 -15.58
CA TRP A 166 -7.15 -2.05 -15.46
C TRP A 166 -6.77 -3.51 -15.23
N GLY A 167 -7.75 -4.41 -15.08
CA GLY A 167 -7.52 -5.85 -14.96
C GLY A 167 -7.29 -6.37 -13.54
N TYR A 168 -7.57 -5.56 -12.50
CA TYR A 168 -7.49 -6.02 -11.12
C TYR A 168 -8.58 -7.02 -10.78
N ALA A 169 -8.26 -7.97 -9.90
CA ALA A 169 -9.18 -9.01 -9.43
C ALA A 169 -10.17 -8.47 -8.40
N ILE A 170 -11.09 -7.57 -8.80
CA ILE A 170 -12.02 -6.84 -7.90
C ILE A 170 -12.86 -7.75 -7.02
N LYS A 171 -13.13 -9.00 -7.44
CA LYS A 171 -13.88 -10.00 -6.66
C LYS A 171 -13.13 -10.45 -5.39
N LEU A 172 -11.82 -10.22 -5.33
CA LEU A 172 -10.97 -10.58 -4.19
C LEU A 172 -10.78 -9.41 -3.22
N LEU A 173 -11.34 -8.23 -3.52
CA LEU A 173 -11.17 -7.06 -2.65
C LEU A 173 -11.72 -7.33 -1.25
N GLN A 174 -10.94 -6.95 -0.26
CA GLN A 174 -11.32 -6.90 1.14
C GLN A 174 -11.68 -5.47 1.53
N TYR A 175 -12.57 -5.30 2.49
CA TYR A 175 -13.09 -4.02 2.96
C TYR A 175 -12.83 -3.87 4.46
N PRO A 176 -11.68 -3.31 4.87
CA PRO A 176 -11.24 -3.28 6.27
C PRO A 176 -12.11 -2.46 7.20
N THR A 177 -12.85 -1.49 6.67
CA THR A 177 -13.71 -0.63 7.49
C THR A 177 -14.97 -1.32 8.00
N GLY A 178 -15.32 -2.48 7.44
CA GLY A 178 -16.50 -3.25 7.85
C GLY A 178 -17.86 -2.60 7.59
N GLU A 179 -17.89 -1.31 7.24
CA GLU A 179 -19.13 -0.51 7.14
C GLU A 179 -19.73 -0.44 5.73
N ILE A 180 -19.10 -1.06 4.72
CA ILE A 180 -19.60 -1.03 3.33
C ILE A 180 -20.92 -1.81 3.19
N MET A 181 -21.29 -2.64 4.16
CA MET A 181 -22.53 -3.40 4.09
C MET A 181 -23.82 -2.57 4.23
N ASN A 182 -23.74 -1.29 4.58
CA ASN A 182 -24.90 -0.42 4.73
C ASN A 182 -25.21 0.44 3.47
N ILE A 183 -24.46 0.28 2.37
CA ILE A 183 -24.68 1.05 1.13
C ILE A 183 -25.62 0.32 0.14
N ALA A 184 -26.11 -0.86 0.50
CA ALA A 184 -26.95 -1.70 -0.35
C ALA A 184 -28.44 -1.67 0.02
N GLN A 185 -28.99 -0.49 0.38
CA GLN A 185 -30.45 -0.26 0.43
C GLN A 185 -30.80 1.05 -0.25
#